data_70066a28475264ef3554ba3055f5b388
#
_entry.id   70066a28475264ef3554ba3055f5b388
#
_cell.length_a   1.000
_cell.length_b   1.000
_cell.length_c   1.000
_cell.angle_alpha   90.00
_cell.angle_beta   90.00
_cell.angle_gamma   90.00
#
_symmetry.space_group_name_H-M   'P 1'
#
loop_
_entity.id
_entity.type
_entity.pdbx_description
1 polymer ?
#
loop_
_entity_poly.entity_id
_entity_poly.type
_entity_poly.pdbx_seq_one_letter_code
_entity_poly.pdbx_strand_id
1 'polypeptide(L)'
;MFDFDDSRLEDPAVLADASPLLRNLASSGARVRREAATAEAPLTALTDVDRPRAVIAYGPEARLLRAVLEPVCPVPFVAWPALGLPGWVGPLDVVLVIGRRGPESLAVAHEAVRRGARLIAVCPPDSQLALQAASRSTTLLPVGTGDPLAAAVVALVALNQLGLGPSTSPDAIAAAIDGL
;
A
#
# COMPACT_ATOMS: atom_id res chain seq x y z
N MET A 1 -22.21 -11.91 23.91
CA MET A 1 -22.55 -12.03 22.50
C MET A 1 -23.49 -10.87 22.22
N PHE A 2 -22.99 -9.83 21.56
CA PHE A 2 -23.86 -8.71 21.21
C PHE A 2 -24.71 -9.17 20.04
N ASP A 3 -26.02 -9.25 20.24
CA ASP A 3 -26.97 -9.52 19.16
C ASP A 3 -27.07 -8.26 18.31
N PHE A 4 -26.82 -8.40 17.00
CA PHE A 4 -26.90 -7.28 16.07
C PHE A 4 -28.37 -7.04 15.72
N ASP A 5 -28.86 -5.83 15.92
CA ASP A 5 -30.22 -5.46 15.61
C ASP A 5 -30.35 -5.03 14.13
N ASP A 6 -30.70 -5.98 13.27
CA ASP A 6 -30.85 -5.78 11.83
C ASP A 6 -31.93 -4.75 11.48
N SER A 7 -32.91 -4.46 12.36
CA SER A 7 -33.93 -3.46 12.10
C SER A 7 -33.39 -2.05 11.93
N ARG A 8 -32.19 -1.80 12.48
CA ARG A 8 -31.49 -0.52 12.33
C ARG A 8 -30.92 -0.29 10.92
N LEU A 9 -30.78 -1.32 10.12
CA LEU A 9 -30.29 -1.17 8.73
C LEU A 9 -31.31 -0.46 7.83
N GLU A 10 -32.60 -0.45 8.22
CA GLU A 10 -33.66 0.24 7.49
C GLU A 10 -34.07 1.59 8.14
N ASP A 11 -33.47 1.94 9.27
CA ASP A 11 -33.75 3.21 9.96
C ASP A 11 -33.17 4.39 9.19
N PRO A 12 -34.02 5.34 8.69
CA PRO A 12 -33.54 6.49 7.91
C PRO A 12 -32.58 7.40 8.67
N ALA A 13 -32.69 7.49 10.00
CA ALA A 13 -31.80 8.31 10.82
C ALA A 13 -30.41 7.67 10.90
N VAL A 14 -30.34 6.35 11.12
CA VAL A 14 -29.08 5.60 11.14
C VAL A 14 -28.39 5.64 9.76
N LEU A 15 -29.17 5.49 8.68
CA LEU A 15 -28.65 5.57 7.31
C LEU A 15 -28.13 6.99 6.97
N ALA A 16 -28.82 8.03 7.47
CA ALA A 16 -28.34 9.40 7.30
C ALA A 16 -26.99 9.65 7.99
N ASP A 17 -26.82 9.14 9.20
CA ASP A 17 -25.55 9.21 9.96
C ASP A 17 -24.43 8.41 9.28
N ALA A 18 -24.75 7.24 8.72
CA ALA A 18 -23.79 6.41 7.98
C ALA A 18 -23.46 6.94 6.57
N SER A 19 -24.29 7.83 6.01
CA SER A 19 -24.20 8.31 4.63
C SER A 19 -22.81 8.85 4.22
N PRO A 20 -22.05 9.60 5.04
CA PRO A 20 -20.71 10.04 4.68
C PRO A 20 -19.74 8.86 4.50
N LEU A 21 -19.81 7.84 5.36
CA LEU A 21 -19.00 6.63 5.24
C LEU A 21 -19.38 5.82 4.00
N LEU A 22 -20.67 5.62 3.75
CA LEU A 22 -21.18 4.88 2.60
C LEU A 22 -20.76 5.56 1.28
N ARG A 23 -20.85 6.89 1.19
CA ARG A 23 -20.36 7.65 0.01
C ARG A 23 -18.85 7.52 -0.16
N ASN A 24 -18.09 7.48 0.94
CA ASN A 24 -16.67 7.27 0.87
C ASN A 24 -16.36 5.87 0.33
N LEU A 25 -17.03 4.83 0.81
CA LEU A 25 -16.88 3.47 0.31
C LEU A 25 -17.28 3.36 -1.16
N ALA A 26 -18.43 3.90 -1.56
CA ALA A 26 -18.92 3.89 -2.94
C ALA A 26 -17.97 4.58 -3.94
N SER A 27 -17.12 5.50 -3.50
CA SER A 27 -16.12 6.15 -4.36
C SER A 27 -14.74 5.49 -4.34
N SER A 28 -14.55 4.40 -3.61
CA SER A 28 -13.24 3.75 -3.46
C SER A 28 -12.73 3.16 -4.78
N GLY A 29 -13.58 2.55 -5.60
CA GLY A 29 -13.20 2.04 -6.91
C GLY A 29 -12.66 3.14 -7.84
N ALA A 30 -13.31 4.29 -7.88
CA ALA A 30 -12.84 5.44 -8.66
C ALA A 30 -11.48 5.97 -8.15
N ARG A 31 -11.24 5.94 -6.83
CA ARG A 31 -9.93 6.31 -6.25
C ARG A 31 -8.86 5.30 -6.62
N VAL A 32 -9.15 4.01 -6.57
CA VAL A 32 -8.21 2.96 -6.99
C VAL A 32 -7.75 3.18 -8.43
N ARG A 33 -8.68 3.40 -9.38
CA ARG A 33 -8.33 3.67 -10.79
C ARG A 33 -7.44 4.90 -10.94
N ARG A 34 -7.81 5.99 -10.28
CA ARG A 34 -7.07 7.25 -10.36
C ARG A 34 -5.65 7.11 -9.82
N GLU A 35 -5.47 6.51 -8.65
CA GLU A 35 -4.15 6.37 -8.04
C GLU A 35 -3.28 5.38 -8.83
N ALA A 36 -3.85 4.30 -9.34
CA ALA A 36 -3.13 3.37 -10.20
C ALA A 36 -2.64 4.05 -11.49
N ALA A 37 -3.48 4.84 -12.15
CA ALA A 37 -3.10 5.63 -13.32
C ALA A 37 -2.00 6.66 -13.00
N THR A 38 -2.09 7.32 -11.85
CA THR A 38 -1.07 8.29 -11.40
C THR A 38 0.28 7.62 -11.14
N ALA A 39 0.28 6.38 -10.67
CA ALA A 39 1.49 5.61 -10.36
C ALA A 39 2.07 4.85 -11.58
N GLU A 40 1.43 4.87 -12.75
CA GLU A 40 1.80 4.05 -13.91
C GLU A 40 3.26 4.27 -14.34
N ALA A 41 3.69 5.52 -14.51
CA ALA A 41 5.05 5.83 -14.95
C ALA A 41 6.15 5.31 -14.00
N PRO A 42 6.09 5.54 -12.67
CA PRO A 42 7.08 4.94 -11.77
C PRO A 42 6.94 3.42 -11.61
N LEU A 43 5.77 2.82 -11.83
CA LEU A 43 5.60 1.37 -11.83
C LEU A 43 6.37 0.71 -12.98
N THR A 44 6.39 1.31 -14.16
CA THR A 44 7.16 0.79 -15.30
C THR A 44 8.66 0.74 -15.03
N ALA A 45 9.18 1.59 -14.16
CA ALA A 45 10.60 1.60 -13.77
C ALA A 45 11.01 0.42 -12.87
N LEU A 46 10.03 -0.38 -12.41
CA LEU A 46 10.29 -1.56 -11.56
C LEU A 46 10.55 -2.85 -12.35
N THR A 47 10.45 -2.84 -13.68
CA THR A 47 10.51 -4.07 -14.50
C THR A 47 11.90 -4.73 -14.59
N ASP A 48 12.99 -3.99 -14.37
CA ASP A 48 14.37 -4.47 -14.46
C ASP A 48 15.04 -4.68 -13.10
N VAL A 49 14.32 -5.28 -12.17
CA VAL A 49 14.80 -5.47 -10.79
C VAL A 49 15.01 -6.94 -10.50
N ASP A 50 16.21 -7.29 -10.02
CA ASP A 50 16.47 -8.63 -9.52
C ASP A 50 15.52 -9.01 -8.38
N ARG A 51 15.15 -10.30 -8.32
CA ARG A 51 14.30 -10.82 -7.24
C ARG A 51 14.96 -10.54 -5.89
N PRO A 52 14.29 -9.84 -4.97
CA PRO A 52 14.84 -9.59 -3.65
C PRO A 52 14.90 -10.86 -2.81
N ARG A 53 15.72 -10.85 -1.77
CA ARG A 53 15.78 -11.92 -0.77
C ARG A 53 14.54 -11.93 0.12
N ALA A 54 14.02 -10.76 0.48
CA ALA A 54 12.82 -10.59 1.28
C ALA A 54 12.15 -9.24 1.01
N VAL A 55 10.87 -9.14 1.36
CA VAL A 55 10.11 -7.88 1.38
C VAL A 55 9.73 -7.54 2.81
N ILE A 56 10.06 -6.34 3.24
CA ILE A 56 9.67 -5.79 4.55
C ILE A 56 8.68 -4.65 4.30
N ALA A 57 7.42 -4.87 4.65
CA ALA A 57 6.37 -3.88 4.51
C ALA A 57 6.13 -3.15 5.83
N TYR A 58 6.14 -1.82 5.79
CA TYR A 58 5.86 -0.93 6.89
C TYR A 58 4.69 0.00 6.56
N GLY A 59 3.76 0.14 7.47
CA GLY A 59 2.58 0.99 7.34
C GLY A 59 1.29 0.26 7.72
N PRO A 60 0.17 0.98 7.81
CA PRO A 60 -1.10 0.41 8.26
C PRO A 60 -1.61 -0.71 7.34
N GLU A 61 -1.37 -0.60 6.03
CA GLU A 61 -1.81 -1.57 5.02
C GLU A 61 -0.90 -2.81 4.93
N ALA A 62 0.24 -2.84 5.62
CA ALA A 62 1.22 -3.94 5.54
C ALA A 62 0.61 -5.30 5.94
N ARG A 63 -0.33 -5.33 6.90
CA ARG A 63 -1.02 -6.56 7.30
C ARG A 63 -1.99 -7.07 6.23
N LEU A 64 -2.69 -6.16 5.55
CA LEU A 64 -3.56 -6.50 4.43
C LEU A 64 -2.73 -7.11 3.29
N LEU A 65 -1.63 -6.45 2.93
CA LEU A 65 -0.72 -6.96 1.90
C LEU A 65 -0.15 -8.32 2.27
N ARG A 66 0.22 -8.53 3.52
CA ARG A 66 0.68 -9.83 4.01
C ARG A 66 -0.39 -10.91 3.81
N ALA A 67 -1.64 -10.65 4.20
CA ALA A 67 -2.72 -11.61 4.07
C ALA A 67 -2.95 -12.03 2.60
N VAL A 68 -2.79 -11.10 1.65
CA VAL A 68 -2.94 -11.38 0.21
C VAL A 68 -1.72 -12.11 -0.37
N LEU A 69 -0.51 -11.74 0.06
CA LEU A 69 0.74 -12.16 -0.58
C LEU A 69 1.35 -13.41 0.05
N GLU A 70 1.19 -13.63 1.35
CA GLU A 70 1.82 -14.74 2.07
C GLU A 70 1.59 -16.13 1.41
N PRO A 71 0.40 -16.44 0.83
CA PRO A 71 0.19 -17.71 0.16
C PRO A 71 0.92 -17.89 -1.19
N VAL A 72 1.33 -16.79 -1.84
CA VAL A 72 1.81 -16.81 -3.24
C VAL A 72 3.15 -16.11 -3.45
N CYS A 73 3.62 -15.33 -2.51
CA CYS A 73 4.87 -14.61 -2.62
C CYS A 73 6.07 -15.59 -2.59
N PRO A 74 6.95 -15.58 -3.61
CA PRO A 74 8.05 -16.53 -3.70
C PRO A 74 9.22 -16.22 -2.78
N VAL A 75 9.14 -15.14 -1.99
CA VAL A 75 10.14 -14.73 -1.00
C VAL A 75 9.43 -14.40 0.33
N PRO A 76 10.14 -14.40 1.47
CA PRO A 76 9.56 -13.98 2.74
C PRO A 76 8.97 -12.57 2.65
N PHE A 77 7.68 -12.43 3.02
CA PHE A 77 6.98 -11.16 3.14
C PHE A 77 6.71 -10.86 4.61
N VAL A 78 7.27 -9.78 5.12
CA VAL A 78 7.20 -9.42 6.54
C VAL A 78 6.43 -8.11 6.72
N ALA A 79 5.24 -8.17 7.30
CA ALA A 79 4.55 -6.96 7.79
C ALA A 79 5.20 -6.55 9.12
N TRP A 80 6.05 -5.52 9.08
CA TRP A 80 6.87 -5.11 10.22
C TRP A 80 6.13 -4.11 11.11
N PRO A 81 5.84 -4.45 12.39
CA PRO A 81 5.01 -3.61 13.26
C PRO A 81 5.82 -2.66 14.16
N ALA A 82 7.14 -2.81 14.21
CA ALA A 82 7.98 -2.08 15.15
C ALA A 82 8.66 -0.86 14.49
N LEU A 83 9.15 0.04 15.31
CA LEU A 83 9.97 1.16 14.86
C LEU A 83 11.33 0.67 14.30
N GLY A 84 11.82 1.36 13.29
CA GLY A 84 13.07 0.99 12.60
C GLY A 84 12.90 -0.21 11.67
N LEU A 85 13.99 -0.87 11.33
CA LEU A 85 14.02 -2.06 10.48
C LEU A 85 14.67 -3.23 11.21
N PRO A 86 14.30 -4.50 10.87
CA PRO A 86 15.02 -5.67 11.37
C PRO A 86 16.52 -5.58 11.08
N GLY A 87 17.37 -6.05 11.99
CA GLY A 87 18.82 -5.94 11.87
C GLY A 87 19.43 -6.59 10.63
N TRP A 88 18.74 -7.57 10.05
CA TRP A 88 19.19 -8.33 8.87
C TRP A 88 18.86 -7.67 7.52
N VAL A 89 18.06 -6.59 7.50
CA VAL A 89 17.69 -5.88 6.26
C VAL A 89 18.90 -5.19 5.65
N GLY A 90 19.09 -5.37 4.35
CA GLY A 90 20.23 -4.85 3.60
C GLY A 90 19.98 -4.74 2.09
N PRO A 91 21.06 -4.66 1.28
CA PRO A 91 20.97 -4.34 -0.15
C PRO A 91 20.21 -5.36 -1.00
N LEU A 92 20.04 -6.58 -0.53
CA LEU A 92 19.31 -7.64 -1.24
C LEU A 92 17.81 -7.66 -0.91
N ASP A 93 17.34 -6.73 -0.08
CA ASP A 93 15.95 -6.69 0.37
C ASP A 93 15.21 -5.50 -0.22
N VAL A 94 13.89 -5.64 -0.30
CA VAL A 94 12.97 -4.55 -0.62
C VAL A 94 12.28 -4.10 0.66
N VAL A 95 12.32 -2.81 0.93
CA VAL A 95 11.53 -2.16 1.98
C VAL A 95 10.39 -1.41 1.30
N LEU A 96 9.17 -1.83 1.59
CA LEU A 96 7.95 -1.20 1.13
C LEU A 96 7.40 -0.33 2.27
N VAL A 97 7.39 0.97 2.09
CA VAL A 97 6.80 1.91 3.07
C VAL A 97 5.50 2.46 2.51
N ILE A 98 4.40 2.17 3.18
CA ILE A 98 3.09 2.74 2.88
C ILE A 98 2.85 3.81 3.92
N GLY A 99 3.16 5.05 3.53
CA GLY A 99 3.20 6.17 4.46
C GLY A 99 2.10 7.17 4.19
N ARG A 100 1.27 7.46 5.20
CA ARG A 100 0.43 8.66 5.15
C ARG A 100 1.28 9.88 5.52
N ARG A 101 1.18 10.39 6.70
CA ARG A 101 2.00 11.49 7.23
C ARG A 101 2.48 11.08 8.61
N GLY A 102 3.77 10.98 8.81
CA GLY A 102 4.33 10.64 10.11
C GLY A 102 5.85 10.49 10.07
N PRO A 103 6.53 10.85 11.16
CA PRO A 103 7.99 10.78 11.25
C PRO A 103 8.51 9.34 11.21
N GLU A 104 7.71 8.37 11.64
CA GLU A 104 8.14 6.96 11.70
C GLU A 104 8.37 6.39 10.31
N SER A 105 7.46 6.65 9.35
CA SER A 105 7.63 6.20 7.96
C SER A 105 8.88 6.78 7.32
N LEU A 106 9.18 8.04 7.61
CA LEU A 106 10.40 8.70 7.15
C LEU A 106 11.65 8.09 7.78
N ALA A 107 11.63 7.80 9.07
CA ALA A 107 12.76 7.15 9.75
C ALA A 107 13.06 5.76 9.18
N VAL A 108 12.03 4.95 8.92
CA VAL A 108 12.16 3.63 8.27
C VAL A 108 12.74 3.77 6.86
N ALA A 109 12.25 4.75 6.07
CA ALA A 109 12.74 5.00 4.72
C ALA A 109 14.22 5.43 4.72
N HIS A 110 14.62 6.35 5.58
CA HIS A 110 16.02 6.76 5.72
C HIS A 110 16.92 5.59 6.14
N GLU A 111 16.44 4.75 7.05
CA GLU A 111 17.20 3.57 7.46
C GLU A 111 17.35 2.57 6.32
N ALA A 112 16.31 2.35 5.50
CA ALA A 112 16.38 1.49 4.32
C ALA A 112 17.43 2.00 3.32
N VAL A 113 17.38 3.29 2.99
CA VAL A 113 18.35 3.94 2.10
C VAL A 113 19.78 3.84 2.67
N ARG A 114 19.97 4.13 3.95
CA ARG A 114 21.28 4.03 4.63
C ARG A 114 21.88 2.62 4.59
N ARG A 115 21.03 1.58 4.66
CA ARG A 115 21.43 0.17 4.59
C ARG A 115 21.60 -0.35 3.17
N GLY A 116 21.32 0.48 2.15
CA GLY A 116 21.39 0.13 0.75
C GLY A 116 20.23 -0.75 0.27
N ALA A 117 19.18 -0.94 1.07
CA ALA A 117 17.99 -1.66 0.64
C ALA A 117 17.25 -0.86 -0.44
N ARG A 118 16.57 -1.57 -1.35
CA ARG A 118 15.67 -0.92 -2.30
C ARG A 118 14.43 -0.43 -1.57
N LEU A 119 14.10 0.84 -1.73
CA LEU A 119 12.92 1.45 -1.13
C LEU A 119 11.82 1.62 -2.17
N ILE A 120 10.63 1.13 -1.87
CA ILE A 120 9.38 1.47 -2.57
C ILE A 120 8.53 2.25 -1.57
N ALA A 121 8.23 3.51 -1.88
CA ALA A 121 7.44 4.37 -1.02
C ALA A 121 6.11 4.72 -1.69
N VAL A 122 5.01 4.25 -1.11
CA VAL A 122 3.63 4.56 -1.51
C VAL A 122 3.12 5.67 -0.60
N CYS A 123 3.03 6.89 -1.10
CA CYS A 123 2.72 8.05 -0.26
C CYS A 123 2.21 9.25 -1.07
N PRO A 124 1.60 10.25 -0.41
CA PRO A 124 1.28 11.51 -1.07
C PRO A 124 2.52 12.18 -1.64
N PRO A 125 2.44 12.76 -2.86
CA PRO A 125 3.60 13.35 -3.55
C PRO A 125 4.18 14.58 -2.82
N ASP A 126 3.38 15.25 -2.00
CA ASP A 126 3.77 16.40 -1.17
C ASP A 126 4.21 16.01 0.25
N SER A 127 4.30 14.70 0.54
CA SER A 127 4.68 14.22 1.87
C SER A 127 6.19 14.40 2.13
N GLN A 128 6.55 14.50 3.41
CA GLN A 128 7.96 14.50 3.85
C GLN A 128 8.69 13.24 3.35
N LEU A 129 8.00 12.10 3.31
CA LEU A 129 8.52 10.85 2.80
C LEU A 129 8.91 10.96 1.32
N ALA A 130 8.03 11.53 0.47
CA ALA A 130 8.32 11.74 -0.95
C ALA A 130 9.50 12.71 -1.17
N LEU A 131 9.54 13.80 -0.39
CA LEU A 131 10.55 14.84 -0.55
C LEU A 131 11.93 14.44 -0.05
N GLN A 132 12.02 13.64 1.01
CA GLN A 132 13.28 13.37 1.73
C GLN A 132 13.82 11.96 1.53
N ALA A 133 13.00 10.99 1.08
CA ALA A 133 13.45 9.62 0.84
C ALA A 133 13.92 9.39 -0.61
N ALA A 134 13.94 10.41 -1.45
CA ALA A 134 14.38 10.30 -2.84
C ALA A 134 15.86 9.89 -2.92
N SER A 135 16.15 8.78 -3.60
CA SER A 135 17.48 8.26 -3.84
C SER A 135 17.48 7.42 -5.12
N ARG A 136 18.67 6.97 -5.56
CA ARG A 136 18.77 6.09 -6.75
C ARG A 136 18.14 4.71 -6.53
N SER A 137 18.05 4.27 -5.28
CA SER A 137 17.43 3.00 -4.89
C SER A 137 15.96 3.16 -4.44
N THR A 138 15.37 4.35 -4.62
CA THR A 138 14.00 4.65 -4.20
C THR A 138 13.08 4.77 -5.40
N THR A 139 11.97 4.04 -5.37
CA THR A 139 10.82 4.24 -6.27
C THR A 139 9.70 4.87 -5.48
N LEU A 140 9.28 6.07 -5.87
CA LEU A 140 8.16 6.77 -5.26
C LEU A 140 6.90 6.49 -6.09
N LEU A 141 5.88 5.95 -5.43
CA LEU A 141 4.56 5.67 -6.00
C LEU A 141 3.57 6.67 -5.40
N PRO A 142 3.15 7.67 -6.15
CA PRO A 142 2.29 8.73 -5.64
C PRO A 142 0.87 8.20 -5.41
N VAL A 143 0.34 8.40 -4.19
CA VAL A 143 -1.04 8.12 -3.80
C VAL A 143 -1.56 9.30 -3.00
N GLY A 144 -2.35 10.16 -3.63
CA GLY A 144 -2.76 11.46 -3.07
C GLY A 144 -4.07 11.42 -2.28
N THR A 145 -4.96 10.46 -2.54
CA THR A 145 -6.31 10.43 -1.94
C THR A 145 -6.35 10.05 -0.46
N GLY A 146 -5.28 9.44 0.05
CA GLY A 146 -5.25 8.90 1.41
C GLY A 146 -6.17 7.68 1.61
N ASP A 147 -6.68 7.08 0.53
CA ASP A 147 -7.48 5.87 0.57
C ASP A 147 -6.59 4.64 0.81
N PRO A 148 -6.83 3.86 1.89
CA PRO A 148 -6.02 2.69 2.21
C PRO A 148 -6.11 1.59 1.14
N LEU A 149 -7.28 1.40 0.52
CA LEU A 149 -7.45 0.40 -0.53
C LEU A 149 -6.67 0.79 -1.79
N ALA A 150 -6.74 2.07 -2.20
CA ALA A 150 -5.96 2.56 -3.33
C ALA A 150 -4.45 2.42 -3.09
N ALA A 151 -3.97 2.75 -1.89
CA ALA A 151 -2.56 2.57 -1.53
C ALA A 151 -2.15 1.08 -1.55
N ALA A 152 -2.99 0.19 -1.03
CA ALA A 152 -2.74 -1.25 -1.05
C ALA A 152 -2.71 -1.80 -2.49
N VAL A 153 -3.63 -1.37 -3.36
CA VAL A 153 -3.68 -1.81 -4.76
C VAL A 153 -2.44 -1.34 -5.53
N VAL A 154 -2.02 -0.08 -5.37
CA VAL A 154 -0.79 0.43 -5.99
C VAL A 154 0.44 -0.36 -5.51
N ALA A 155 0.51 -0.68 -4.22
CA ALA A 155 1.57 -1.53 -3.67
C ALA A 155 1.54 -2.95 -4.24
N LEU A 156 0.36 -3.57 -4.40
CA LEU A 156 0.20 -4.90 -5.02
C LEU A 156 0.65 -4.90 -6.48
N VAL A 157 0.30 -3.86 -7.24
CA VAL A 157 0.77 -3.71 -8.63
C VAL A 157 2.29 -3.61 -8.67
N ALA A 158 2.90 -2.84 -7.78
CA ALA A 158 4.37 -2.72 -7.70
C ALA A 158 5.02 -4.08 -7.38
N LEU A 159 4.48 -4.83 -6.43
CA LEU A 159 5.00 -6.15 -6.08
C LEU A 159 4.78 -7.19 -7.20
N ASN A 160 3.68 -7.08 -7.95
CA ASN A 160 3.46 -7.90 -9.15
C ASN A 160 4.51 -7.61 -10.23
N GLN A 161 4.86 -6.35 -10.48
CA GLN A 161 5.93 -5.97 -11.44
C GLN A 161 7.28 -6.60 -11.06
N LEU A 162 7.53 -6.81 -9.78
CA LEU A 162 8.72 -7.52 -9.27
C LEU A 162 8.58 -9.06 -9.30
N GLY A 163 7.48 -9.60 -9.80
CA GLY A 163 7.19 -11.03 -9.77
C GLY A 163 6.96 -11.59 -8.36
N LEU A 164 6.50 -10.76 -7.42
CA LEU A 164 6.33 -11.10 -6.00
C LEU A 164 4.87 -11.28 -5.58
N GLY A 165 3.94 -11.13 -6.51
CA GLY A 165 2.51 -11.21 -6.20
C GLY A 165 1.68 -11.68 -7.39
N PRO A 166 0.36 -11.86 -7.19
CA PRO A 166 -0.55 -12.26 -8.25
C PRO A 166 -0.67 -11.13 -9.29
N SER A 167 -1.05 -11.51 -10.51
CA SER A 167 -1.44 -10.52 -11.52
C SER A 167 -2.56 -9.65 -10.97
N THR A 168 -2.31 -8.37 -10.87
CA THR A 168 -3.22 -7.40 -10.24
C THR A 168 -3.69 -6.40 -11.29
N SER A 169 -4.99 -6.41 -11.58
CA SER A 169 -5.65 -5.42 -12.41
C SER A 169 -6.36 -4.40 -11.53
N PRO A 170 -5.92 -3.13 -11.49
CA PRO A 170 -6.60 -2.08 -10.74
C PRO A 170 -8.06 -1.91 -11.15
N ASP A 171 -8.35 -2.02 -12.46
CA ASP A 171 -9.71 -1.90 -12.98
C ASP A 171 -10.63 -3.05 -12.53
N ALA A 172 -10.12 -4.28 -12.52
CA ALA A 172 -10.90 -5.43 -12.03
C ALA A 172 -11.20 -5.31 -10.54
N ILE A 173 -10.22 -4.87 -9.74
CA ILE A 173 -10.42 -4.63 -8.30
C ILE A 173 -11.40 -3.50 -8.08
N ALA A 174 -11.26 -2.39 -8.80
CA ALA A 174 -12.16 -1.26 -8.70
C ALA A 174 -13.60 -1.63 -9.08
N ALA A 175 -13.78 -2.42 -10.14
CA ALA A 175 -15.10 -2.92 -10.54
C ALA A 175 -15.72 -3.85 -9.47
N ALA A 176 -14.91 -4.69 -8.81
CA ALA A 176 -15.37 -5.51 -7.71
C ALA A 176 -15.80 -4.67 -6.50
N ILE A 177 -15.08 -3.59 -6.19
CA ILE A 177 -15.43 -2.65 -5.11
C ILE A 177 -16.73 -1.90 -5.44
N ASP A 178 -16.88 -1.45 -6.70
CA ASP A 178 -18.08 -0.71 -7.14
C ASP A 178 -19.35 -1.60 -7.17
N GLY A 179 -19.18 -2.93 -7.16
CA GLY A 179 -20.27 -3.91 -7.16
C GLY A 179 -20.70 -4.38 -5.76
N LEU A 180 -20.02 -3.93 -4.70
CA LEU A 180 -20.38 -4.23 -3.31
C LEU A 180 -21.49 -3.31 -2.80
#